data_b911a831b15f2a329c4719c91eb317f9
#
_entry.id   b911a831b15f2a329c4719c91eb317f9
#
_cell.length_a   1.000
_cell.length_b   1.000
_cell.length_c   1.000
_cell.angle_alpha   90.00
_cell.angle_beta   90.00
_cell.angle_gamma   90.00
#
_symmetry.space_group_name_H-M   'P 1'
#
loop_
_entity.id
_entity.type
_entity.pdbx_description
1 polymer ?
#
loop_
_entity_poly.entity_id
_entity_poly.type
_entity_poly.pdbx_seq_one_letter_code
_entity_poly.pdbx_strand_id
1 'polypeptide(L)'
;MKSVPVGGARYVTPMTEQPRSNDPSSMTSSNARRTALTRLGRSGTGFVNPSVVRGSTVTFETLGEFEEALRCDLQQGPYTYGLLDTPTTRALSESIAALDGANGAVLLESGLAAVGVALLSHVTQGDHILMVDSCYGPSRILCNGMLKRFGVETEYYDPRIGQDGRPGIETLFRKNTRLVFMESPGSVTFEMQDVPAIAAACQERNIVTAIDNTWATPLGFRPIEHGVDMVVHALTKYVSGHSDVMLGAVTARTREIWDRVKITAVDLGHGVSPDDAWLGLRGLRTLAVRLDAQERSALQLARWLQNRPEVKRVLHPALPEDPGHEIFKRDFDRGTGLFGVVLHPVKRQALARMLEGMTYFQMGYSWGGFESLLIPQHPLTERSATPWNEDGTLLRVSVGLEAVDHLVQDLASGLDRLAG
;
A
#
# COMPACT_ATOMS: atom_id res chain seq x y z
N MET A 1 55.01 -21.47 30.07
CA MET A 1 54.06 -20.75 29.21
C MET A 1 54.01 -21.45 27.86
N LYS A 2 52.99 -22.24 27.59
CA LYS A 2 52.84 -22.94 26.31
C LYS A 2 52.04 -22.04 25.39
N SER A 3 52.60 -21.68 24.23
CA SER A 3 52.00 -20.90 23.19
C SER A 3 50.83 -21.67 22.55
N VAL A 4 49.64 -21.08 22.52
CA VAL A 4 48.51 -21.56 21.75
C VAL A 4 48.68 -21.09 20.30
N PRO A 5 48.60 -21.96 19.27
CA PRO A 5 48.72 -21.54 17.90
C PRO A 5 47.43 -20.80 17.47
N VAL A 6 47.57 -19.57 16.97
CA VAL A 6 46.50 -18.82 16.32
C VAL A 6 46.21 -19.51 14.99
N GLY A 7 45.09 -20.19 14.89
CA GLY A 7 44.64 -20.85 13.68
C GLY A 7 44.40 -19.83 12.58
N GLY A 8 45.03 -20.06 11.41
CA GLY A 8 44.89 -19.22 10.24
C GLY A 8 43.44 -19.04 9.80
N ALA A 9 43.08 -17.79 9.52
CA ALA A 9 41.82 -17.43 8.91
C ALA A 9 41.68 -18.19 7.58
N ARG A 10 40.77 -19.16 7.55
CA ARG A 10 40.34 -19.73 6.26
C ARG A 10 39.50 -18.66 5.58
N TYR A 11 40.00 -18.11 4.51
CA TYR A 11 39.19 -17.36 3.56
C TYR A 11 38.07 -18.28 3.11
N VAL A 12 36.85 -17.93 3.48
CA VAL A 12 35.65 -18.61 3.01
C VAL A 12 35.55 -18.29 1.53
N THR A 13 35.78 -19.28 0.68
CA THR A 13 35.47 -19.24 -0.75
C THR A 13 34.05 -18.71 -0.91
N PRO A 14 33.76 -17.84 -1.90
CA PRO A 14 32.38 -17.41 -2.15
C PRO A 14 31.53 -18.66 -2.35
N MET A 15 30.51 -18.82 -1.52
CA MET A 15 29.57 -19.91 -1.64
C MET A 15 28.90 -19.79 -3.00
N THR A 16 29.09 -20.83 -3.82
CA THR A 16 28.33 -21.08 -5.04
C THR A 16 26.85 -20.76 -4.82
N GLU A 17 26.26 -20.08 -5.80
CA GLU A 17 24.87 -19.62 -5.86
C GLU A 17 23.91 -20.57 -5.16
N GLN A 18 23.44 -20.18 -3.99
CA GLN A 18 22.24 -20.78 -3.43
C GLN A 18 21.06 -20.37 -4.31
N PRO A 19 20.08 -21.26 -4.58
CA PRO A 19 18.93 -20.91 -5.38
C PRO A 19 18.29 -19.63 -4.82
N ARG A 20 18.13 -18.64 -5.67
CA ARG A 20 17.57 -17.33 -5.33
C ARG A 20 16.18 -17.57 -4.71
N SER A 21 16.08 -17.46 -3.40
CA SER A 21 14.81 -17.60 -2.67
C SER A 21 13.79 -16.48 -2.97
N ASN A 22 14.10 -15.62 -3.92
CA ASN A 22 13.32 -14.47 -4.37
C ASN A 22 12.66 -14.70 -5.73
N ASP A 23 12.53 -15.96 -6.20
CA ASP A 23 11.81 -16.24 -7.44
C ASP A 23 10.30 -16.01 -7.22
N PRO A 24 9.69 -15.01 -7.91
CA PRO A 24 8.26 -14.73 -7.80
C PRO A 24 7.39 -15.93 -8.13
N SER A 25 7.85 -16.83 -9.02
CA SER A 25 7.13 -18.05 -9.40
C SER A 25 6.95 -19.03 -8.24
N SER A 26 7.78 -18.94 -7.19
CA SER A 26 7.67 -19.76 -5.98
C SER A 26 6.64 -19.26 -4.97
N MET A 27 6.09 -18.05 -5.15
CA MET A 27 5.19 -17.38 -4.18
C MET A 27 3.71 -17.46 -4.56
N THR A 28 3.30 -18.51 -5.23
CA THR A 28 1.93 -18.69 -5.75
C THR A 28 0.86 -18.90 -4.69
N SER A 29 1.20 -19.36 -3.49
CA SER A 29 0.25 -19.55 -2.40
C SER A 29 0.44 -18.54 -1.25
N SER A 30 -0.62 -18.26 -0.49
CA SER A 30 -0.57 -17.43 0.72
C SER A 30 0.50 -17.92 1.71
N ASN A 31 0.59 -19.23 1.94
CA ASN A 31 1.61 -19.80 2.83
C ASN A 31 3.04 -19.61 2.29
N ALA A 32 3.24 -19.70 0.98
CA ALA A 32 4.55 -19.45 0.38
C ALA A 32 4.97 -17.98 0.60
N ARG A 33 4.07 -17.02 0.38
CA ARG A 33 4.31 -15.59 0.64
C ARG A 33 4.62 -15.31 2.12
N ARG A 34 3.85 -15.91 3.05
CA ARG A 34 4.11 -15.80 4.50
C ARG A 34 5.51 -16.32 4.87
N THR A 35 5.93 -17.43 4.28
CA THR A 35 7.27 -17.97 4.48
C THR A 35 8.33 -17.06 3.86
N ALA A 36 8.09 -16.51 2.69
CA ALA A 36 9.00 -15.60 2.00
C ALA A 36 9.33 -14.36 2.85
N LEU A 37 8.37 -13.78 3.58
CA LEU A 37 8.60 -12.64 4.49
C LEU A 37 9.78 -12.85 5.44
N THR A 38 10.06 -14.10 5.85
CA THR A 38 11.18 -14.40 6.76
C THR A 38 12.52 -14.50 6.05
N ARG A 39 12.55 -14.49 4.71
CA ARG A 39 13.74 -14.73 3.89
C ARG A 39 14.11 -13.57 2.96
N LEU A 40 13.12 -12.81 2.49
CA LEU A 40 13.31 -11.67 1.60
C LEU A 40 14.29 -10.64 2.16
N GLY A 41 15.08 -9.99 1.31
CA GLY A 41 16.03 -8.95 1.68
C GLY A 41 17.18 -9.40 2.59
N ARG A 42 17.50 -10.72 2.66
CA ARG A 42 18.69 -11.20 3.36
C ARG A 42 19.94 -10.89 2.54
N SER A 43 20.98 -10.41 3.20
CA SER A 43 22.30 -10.26 2.58
C SER A 43 23.07 -11.60 2.57
N GLY A 44 23.92 -11.83 1.56
CA GLY A 44 24.80 -13.00 1.50
C GLY A 44 25.94 -13.03 2.54
N THR A 45 25.94 -12.12 3.51
CA THR A 45 27.00 -11.96 4.52
C THR A 45 26.92 -12.92 5.69
N GLY A 46 25.89 -13.79 5.74
CA GLY A 46 25.62 -14.71 6.87
C GLY A 46 24.80 -14.09 7.99
N PHE A 47 24.69 -12.78 8.09
CA PHE A 47 23.74 -12.14 9.00
C PHE A 47 22.30 -12.29 8.50
N VAL A 48 21.35 -12.51 9.41
CA VAL A 48 19.93 -12.71 9.06
C VAL A 48 19.29 -11.44 8.51
N ASN A 49 19.63 -10.29 9.08
CA ASN A 49 19.18 -8.98 8.60
C ASN A 49 20.27 -8.30 7.77
N PRO A 50 19.91 -7.55 6.71
CA PRO A 50 20.87 -6.73 5.98
C PRO A 50 21.42 -5.62 6.86
N SER A 51 22.64 -5.20 6.58
CA SER A 51 23.23 -4.01 7.19
C SER A 51 22.54 -2.76 6.67
N VAL A 52 22.50 -1.69 7.47
CA VAL A 52 22.12 -0.35 6.99
C VAL A 52 23.35 0.27 6.30
N VAL A 53 23.29 0.42 5.00
CA VAL A 53 24.37 1.02 4.19
C VAL A 53 23.98 2.45 3.85
N ARG A 54 24.60 3.41 4.51
CA ARG A 54 24.45 4.85 4.27
C ARG A 54 25.57 5.34 3.38
N GLY A 55 25.24 6.08 2.34
CA GLY A 55 26.22 6.70 1.45
C GLY A 55 25.57 7.47 0.33
N SER A 56 26.13 8.61 -0.03
CA SER A 56 25.79 9.33 -1.26
C SER A 56 26.72 8.93 -2.39
N THR A 57 28.01 8.76 -2.10
CA THR A 57 29.05 8.53 -3.09
C THR A 57 29.47 7.07 -3.15
N VAL A 58 29.60 6.57 -4.36
CA VAL A 58 30.23 5.27 -4.68
C VAL A 58 31.51 5.55 -5.44
N THR A 59 32.61 4.93 -5.04
CA THR A 59 33.94 5.10 -5.68
C THR A 59 34.27 3.91 -6.56
N PHE A 60 35.02 4.16 -7.63
CA PHE A 60 35.53 3.19 -8.59
C PHE A 60 37.05 3.25 -8.62
N GLU A 61 37.70 2.12 -8.76
CA GLU A 61 39.18 2.05 -8.78
C GLU A 61 39.76 2.49 -10.13
N THR A 62 39.02 2.25 -11.23
CA THR A 62 39.47 2.56 -12.58
C THR A 62 38.45 3.39 -13.34
N LEU A 63 38.96 4.16 -14.33
CA LEU A 63 38.08 4.90 -15.26
C LEU A 63 37.14 3.95 -16.03
N GLY A 64 37.66 2.76 -16.41
CA GLY A 64 36.86 1.77 -17.13
C GLY A 64 35.65 1.28 -16.31
N GLU A 65 35.82 0.97 -15.03
CA GLU A 65 34.73 0.60 -14.13
C GLU A 65 33.72 1.73 -13.98
N PHE A 66 34.17 2.98 -13.84
CA PHE A 66 33.29 4.15 -13.76
C PHE A 66 32.46 4.31 -15.04
N GLU A 67 33.08 4.24 -16.22
CA GLU A 67 32.39 4.36 -17.51
C GLU A 67 31.44 3.20 -17.78
N GLU A 68 31.74 1.99 -17.36
CA GLU A 68 30.88 0.82 -17.45
C GLU A 68 29.67 1.00 -16.53
N ALA A 69 29.87 1.43 -15.29
CA ALA A 69 28.81 1.66 -14.33
C ALA A 69 27.78 2.70 -14.81
N LEU A 70 28.22 3.74 -15.52
CA LEU A 70 27.31 4.75 -16.11
C LEU A 70 26.45 4.20 -17.25
N ARG A 71 26.82 3.10 -17.87
CA ARG A 71 26.07 2.44 -18.96
C ARG A 71 25.18 1.31 -18.47
N CYS A 72 25.35 0.92 -17.20
CA CYS A 72 24.64 -0.20 -16.65
C CYS A 72 23.17 0.10 -16.34
N ASP A 73 22.43 -0.95 -16.29
CA ASP A 73 21.04 -1.03 -15.91
C ASP A 73 20.78 -0.50 -14.50
N LEU A 74 19.82 0.43 -14.35
CA LEU A 74 19.45 0.99 -13.05
C LEU A 74 18.80 -0.03 -12.10
N GLN A 75 18.26 -1.14 -12.61
CA GLN A 75 17.61 -2.16 -11.79
C GLN A 75 18.60 -3.20 -11.24
N GLN A 76 19.51 -3.67 -12.08
CA GLN A 76 20.39 -4.80 -11.77
C GLN A 76 21.89 -4.43 -11.83
N GLY A 77 22.22 -3.21 -12.25
CA GLY A 77 23.59 -2.74 -12.37
C GLY A 77 24.27 -2.50 -11.02
N PRO A 78 25.57 -2.14 -11.05
CA PRO A 78 26.30 -1.75 -9.86
C PRO A 78 25.71 -0.48 -9.23
N TYR A 79 26.00 -0.28 -7.96
CA TYR A 79 25.67 0.98 -7.30
C TYR A 79 26.54 2.10 -7.88
N THR A 80 25.93 3.24 -8.20
CA THR A 80 26.62 4.39 -8.79
C THR A 80 26.51 5.65 -7.95
N TYR A 81 25.33 5.84 -7.32
CA TYR A 81 25.06 6.99 -6.48
C TYR A 81 23.96 6.64 -5.47
N GLY A 82 24.10 7.06 -4.22
CA GLY A 82 23.20 6.66 -3.13
C GLY A 82 21.75 7.14 -3.29
N LEU A 83 21.48 8.18 -4.08
CA LEU A 83 20.13 8.60 -4.44
C LEU A 83 19.42 7.52 -5.29
N LEU A 84 20.17 6.91 -6.20
CA LEU A 84 19.63 5.93 -7.13
C LEU A 84 19.30 4.61 -6.42
N ASP A 85 20.24 4.15 -5.57
CA ASP A 85 20.11 2.91 -4.82
C ASP A 85 21.23 2.70 -3.80
N THR A 86 20.95 1.92 -2.77
CA THR A 86 21.92 1.36 -1.82
C THR A 86 21.61 -0.14 -1.62
N PRO A 87 22.52 -0.94 -1.07
CA PRO A 87 22.21 -2.33 -0.73
C PRO A 87 20.96 -2.47 0.15
N THR A 88 20.69 -1.51 1.03
CA THR A 88 19.53 -1.53 1.94
C THR A 88 18.22 -1.20 1.22
N THR A 89 18.22 -0.14 0.39
CA THR A 89 17.03 0.26 -0.37
C THR A 89 16.70 -0.79 -1.43
N ARG A 90 17.69 -1.36 -2.11
CA ARG A 90 17.51 -2.45 -3.07
C ARG A 90 16.90 -3.69 -2.41
N ALA A 91 17.37 -4.08 -1.24
CA ALA A 91 16.83 -5.22 -0.51
C ALA A 91 15.32 -5.06 -0.20
N LEU A 92 14.86 -3.84 0.12
CA LEU A 92 13.44 -3.57 0.32
C LEU A 92 12.68 -3.56 -1.00
N SER A 93 13.17 -2.85 -2.04
CA SER A 93 12.48 -2.76 -3.34
C SER A 93 12.29 -4.14 -3.97
N GLU A 94 13.33 -4.97 -3.98
CA GLU A 94 13.25 -6.36 -4.45
C GLU A 94 12.26 -7.20 -3.63
N SER A 95 12.21 -6.97 -2.30
CA SER A 95 11.27 -7.69 -1.43
C SER A 95 9.81 -7.35 -1.74
N ILE A 96 9.50 -6.08 -1.95
CA ILE A 96 8.14 -5.63 -2.29
C ILE A 96 7.77 -6.13 -3.70
N ALA A 97 8.67 -5.99 -4.68
CA ALA A 97 8.44 -6.48 -6.03
C ALA A 97 8.14 -7.99 -6.06
N ALA A 98 8.92 -8.78 -5.31
CA ALA A 98 8.71 -10.22 -5.21
C ALA A 98 7.37 -10.59 -4.59
N LEU A 99 6.93 -9.87 -3.56
CA LEU A 99 5.63 -10.10 -2.91
C LEU A 99 4.45 -9.80 -3.83
N ASP A 100 4.53 -8.74 -4.64
CA ASP A 100 3.51 -8.38 -5.63
C ASP A 100 3.56 -9.27 -6.90
N GLY A 101 4.64 -10.01 -7.11
CA GLY A 101 4.90 -10.71 -8.38
C GLY A 101 5.23 -9.75 -9.51
N ALA A 102 5.80 -8.59 -9.20
CA ALA A 102 6.14 -7.54 -10.13
C ALA A 102 7.55 -7.72 -10.72
N ASN A 103 7.81 -7.06 -11.86
CA ASN A 103 9.14 -7.01 -12.46
C ASN A 103 10.14 -6.25 -11.57
N GLY A 104 9.68 -5.17 -10.92
CA GLY A 104 10.50 -4.37 -10.03
C GLY A 104 9.66 -3.39 -9.19
N ALA A 105 10.29 -2.78 -8.19
CA ALA A 105 9.71 -1.74 -7.38
C ALA A 105 10.62 -0.50 -7.31
N VAL A 106 9.99 0.67 -7.20
CA VAL A 106 10.66 1.96 -6.95
C VAL A 106 10.20 2.46 -5.59
N LEU A 107 11.14 2.75 -4.68
CA LEU A 107 10.84 3.28 -3.36
C LEU A 107 10.72 4.80 -3.39
N LEU A 108 9.82 5.34 -2.58
CA LEU A 108 9.52 6.77 -2.44
C LEU A 108 9.39 7.12 -0.94
N GLU A 109 9.55 8.39 -0.60
CA GLU A 109 9.55 8.86 0.80
C GLU A 109 8.16 8.83 1.44
N SER A 110 7.09 8.66 0.66
CA SER A 110 5.72 8.56 1.17
C SER A 110 4.78 7.88 0.18
N GLY A 111 3.62 7.42 0.68
CA GLY A 111 2.57 6.89 -0.19
C GLY A 111 2.07 7.91 -1.21
N LEU A 112 1.94 9.20 -0.82
CA LEU A 112 1.52 10.24 -1.77
C LEU A 112 2.58 10.52 -2.85
N ALA A 113 3.87 10.46 -2.52
CA ALA A 113 4.94 10.53 -3.51
C ALA A 113 4.85 9.36 -4.49
N ALA A 114 4.53 8.15 -3.99
CA ALA A 114 4.32 6.98 -4.85
C ALA A 114 3.12 7.17 -5.81
N VAL A 115 1.99 7.69 -5.33
CA VAL A 115 0.86 8.06 -6.20
C VAL A 115 1.30 9.09 -7.24
N GLY A 116 2.00 10.16 -6.82
CA GLY A 116 2.45 11.23 -7.72
C GLY A 116 3.36 10.71 -8.82
N VAL A 117 4.36 9.90 -8.48
CA VAL A 117 5.28 9.30 -9.45
C VAL A 117 4.57 8.32 -10.37
N ALA A 118 3.67 7.47 -9.87
CA ALA A 118 2.88 6.55 -10.70
C ALA A 118 2.05 7.31 -11.76
N LEU A 119 1.42 8.42 -11.37
CA LEU A 119 0.65 9.25 -12.31
C LEU A 119 1.57 9.96 -13.32
N LEU A 120 2.57 10.72 -12.83
CA LEU A 120 3.45 11.54 -13.67
C LEU A 120 4.30 10.73 -14.65
N SER A 121 4.58 9.47 -14.35
CA SER A 121 5.35 8.60 -15.25
C SER A 121 4.63 8.24 -16.55
N HIS A 122 3.30 8.42 -16.61
CA HIS A 122 2.48 7.97 -17.75
C HIS A 122 1.53 9.03 -18.33
N VAL A 123 1.58 10.28 -17.80
CA VAL A 123 0.75 11.37 -18.33
C VAL A 123 1.58 12.60 -18.65
N THR A 124 1.10 13.38 -19.63
CA THR A 124 1.67 14.66 -20.04
C THR A 124 0.55 15.66 -20.27
N GLN A 125 0.90 16.90 -20.61
CA GLN A 125 -0.07 17.96 -20.93
C GLN A 125 -1.05 17.51 -22.01
N GLY A 126 -2.35 17.68 -21.76
CA GLY A 126 -3.44 17.29 -22.66
C GLY A 126 -3.94 15.86 -22.47
N ASP A 127 -3.30 15.06 -21.63
CA ASP A 127 -3.77 13.71 -21.32
C ASP A 127 -4.91 13.69 -20.29
N HIS A 128 -5.67 12.61 -20.31
CA HIS A 128 -6.82 12.36 -19.45
C HIS A 128 -6.57 11.17 -18.53
N ILE A 129 -6.92 11.33 -17.25
CA ILE A 129 -6.90 10.30 -16.21
C ILE A 129 -8.33 10.00 -15.77
N LEU A 130 -8.68 8.72 -15.69
CA LEU A 130 -9.84 8.25 -14.96
C LEU A 130 -9.40 7.86 -13.54
N MET A 131 -9.95 8.52 -12.52
CA MET A 131 -9.64 8.31 -11.11
C MET A 131 -10.88 7.79 -10.39
N VAL A 132 -10.76 6.72 -9.60
CA VAL A 132 -11.89 6.27 -8.80
C VAL A 132 -12.36 7.34 -7.82
N ASP A 133 -13.68 7.53 -7.68
CA ASP A 133 -14.25 8.59 -6.84
C ASP A 133 -14.06 8.33 -5.33
N SER A 134 -13.77 7.09 -4.93
CA SER A 134 -13.40 6.68 -3.57
C SER A 134 -11.88 6.68 -3.31
N CYS A 135 -11.09 7.39 -4.12
CA CYS A 135 -9.64 7.46 -3.93
C CYS A 135 -9.24 8.20 -2.65
N TYR A 136 -8.02 7.95 -2.19
CA TYR A 136 -7.38 8.68 -1.10
C TYR A 136 -7.44 10.20 -1.33
N GLY A 137 -7.94 10.97 -0.34
CA GLY A 137 -8.18 12.41 -0.46
C GLY A 137 -7.00 13.22 -0.99
N PRO A 138 -5.76 13.04 -0.47
CA PRO A 138 -4.58 13.70 -1.03
C PRO A 138 -4.28 13.36 -2.49
N SER A 139 -4.63 12.17 -3.00
CA SER A 139 -4.52 11.84 -4.43
C SER A 139 -5.45 12.69 -5.26
N ARG A 140 -6.68 12.92 -4.78
CA ARG A 140 -7.63 13.85 -5.40
C ARG A 140 -7.11 15.30 -5.40
N ILE A 141 -6.54 15.75 -4.28
CA ILE A 141 -5.95 17.09 -4.17
C ILE A 141 -4.80 17.26 -5.18
N LEU A 142 -3.94 16.24 -5.33
CA LEU A 142 -2.86 16.23 -6.31
C LEU A 142 -3.40 16.38 -7.75
N CYS A 143 -4.42 15.60 -8.12
CA CYS A 143 -5.04 15.65 -9.44
C CYS A 143 -5.71 17.01 -9.71
N ASN A 144 -6.55 17.49 -8.80
CA ASN A 144 -7.28 18.74 -8.95
C ASN A 144 -6.41 19.99 -8.83
N GLY A 145 -5.24 19.85 -8.21
CA GLY A 145 -4.27 20.92 -7.98
C GLY A 145 -3.12 20.92 -8.99
N MET A 146 -2.08 20.15 -8.69
CA MET A 146 -0.82 20.17 -9.44
C MET A 146 -0.99 19.63 -10.87
N LEU A 147 -1.60 18.45 -11.05
CA LEU A 147 -1.77 17.85 -12.38
C LEU A 147 -2.65 18.70 -13.27
N LYS A 148 -3.72 19.27 -12.73
CA LYS A 148 -4.57 20.24 -13.47
C LYS A 148 -3.78 21.45 -13.95
N ARG A 149 -2.87 22.00 -13.12
CA ARG A 149 -1.99 23.13 -13.53
C ARG A 149 -1.01 22.73 -14.63
N PHE A 150 -0.63 21.47 -14.71
CA PHE A 150 0.21 20.90 -15.77
C PHE A 150 -0.59 20.52 -17.03
N GLY A 151 -1.89 20.81 -17.04
CA GLY A 151 -2.76 20.57 -18.18
C GLY A 151 -3.23 19.12 -18.33
N VAL A 152 -3.16 18.31 -17.26
CA VAL A 152 -3.74 16.97 -17.21
C VAL A 152 -5.19 17.08 -16.75
N GLU A 153 -6.10 16.44 -17.46
CA GLU A 153 -7.52 16.37 -17.12
C GLU A 153 -7.80 15.12 -16.29
N THR A 154 -8.52 15.26 -15.17
CA THR A 154 -8.95 14.14 -14.33
C THR A 154 -10.46 14.06 -14.27
N GLU A 155 -11.03 12.92 -14.65
CA GLU A 155 -12.43 12.57 -14.48
C GLU A 155 -12.56 11.49 -13.41
N TYR A 156 -13.54 11.69 -12.50
CA TYR A 156 -13.79 10.72 -11.42
C TYR A 156 -14.92 9.77 -11.84
N TYR A 157 -14.76 8.47 -11.52
CA TYR A 157 -15.74 7.45 -11.88
C TYR A 157 -16.26 6.70 -10.65
N ASP A 158 -17.49 6.17 -10.77
CA ASP A 158 -18.17 5.36 -9.75
C ASP A 158 -17.32 4.14 -9.37
N PRO A 159 -16.94 3.92 -8.11
CA PRO A 159 -16.20 2.73 -7.70
C PRO A 159 -16.92 1.41 -8.03
N ARG A 160 -18.24 1.43 -8.24
CA ARG A 160 -19.04 0.27 -8.63
C ARG A 160 -19.31 0.19 -10.15
N ILE A 161 -18.52 0.87 -10.97
CA ILE A 161 -18.63 0.81 -12.43
C ILE A 161 -18.54 -0.64 -12.93
N GLY A 162 -19.37 -1.02 -13.91
CA GLY A 162 -19.43 -2.38 -14.44
C GLY A 162 -20.17 -3.40 -13.56
N GLN A 163 -20.59 -3.00 -12.33
CA GLN A 163 -21.31 -3.88 -11.40
C GLN A 163 -22.83 -3.60 -11.42
N ASP A 164 -23.62 -4.60 -11.03
CA ASP A 164 -25.09 -4.48 -10.91
C ASP A 164 -25.79 -3.90 -12.15
N GLY A 165 -25.31 -4.28 -13.34
CA GLY A 165 -25.83 -3.80 -14.62
C GLY A 165 -25.44 -2.37 -15.00
N ARG A 166 -24.52 -1.74 -14.26
CA ARG A 166 -23.92 -0.46 -14.65
C ARG A 166 -23.04 -0.62 -15.88
N PRO A 167 -22.88 0.42 -16.73
CA PRO A 167 -21.93 0.42 -17.81
C PRO A 167 -20.50 0.17 -17.32
N GLY A 168 -19.68 -0.48 -18.15
CA GLY A 168 -18.27 -0.69 -17.86
C GLY A 168 -17.42 0.57 -18.02
N ILE A 169 -16.19 0.51 -17.55
CA ILE A 169 -15.23 1.64 -17.56
C ILE A 169 -14.93 2.13 -18.99
N GLU A 170 -15.05 1.26 -19.99
CA GLU A 170 -14.82 1.58 -21.41
C GLU A 170 -15.73 2.69 -21.95
N THR A 171 -16.89 2.91 -21.32
CA THR A 171 -17.80 4.00 -21.69
C THR A 171 -17.27 5.39 -21.38
N LEU A 172 -16.27 5.49 -20.50
CA LEU A 172 -15.60 6.73 -20.11
C LEU A 172 -14.30 6.99 -20.87
N PHE A 173 -13.85 6.05 -21.72
CA PHE A 173 -12.59 6.20 -22.43
C PHE A 173 -12.67 7.27 -23.51
N ARG A 174 -11.71 8.19 -23.51
CA ARG A 174 -11.50 9.24 -24.49
C ARG A 174 -10.24 8.94 -25.32
N LYS A 175 -10.05 9.61 -26.45
CA LYS A 175 -8.84 9.47 -27.30
C LYS A 175 -7.55 9.79 -26.53
N ASN A 176 -7.62 10.70 -25.58
CA ASN A 176 -6.53 11.14 -24.72
C ASN A 176 -6.51 10.49 -23.35
N THR A 177 -7.34 9.49 -23.06
CA THR A 177 -7.25 8.70 -21.83
C THR A 177 -5.95 7.88 -21.86
N ARG A 178 -5.09 8.07 -20.86
CA ARG A 178 -3.79 7.39 -20.74
C ARG A 178 -3.68 6.52 -19.53
N LEU A 179 -4.43 6.83 -18.47
CA LEU A 179 -4.31 6.14 -17.21
C LEU A 179 -5.67 6.00 -16.52
N VAL A 180 -5.90 4.81 -15.93
CA VAL A 180 -6.99 4.54 -15.00
C VAL A 180 -6.38 4.25 -13.63
N PHE A 181 -6.76 5.03 -12.63
CA PHE A 181 -6.31 4.84 -11.24
C PHE A 181 -7.43 4.25 -10.40
N MET A 182 -7.15 3.14 -9.75
CA MET A 182 -8.05 2.37 -8.89
C MET A 182 -7.62 2.45 -7.42
N GLU A 183 -8.55 2.16 -6.51
CA GLU A 183 -8.29 1.89 -5.09
C GLU A 183 -9.40 0.97 -4.59
N SER A 184 -9.06 -0.28 -4.25
CA SER A 184 -10.04 -1.29 -3.85
C SER A 184 -9.53 -2.13 -2.67
N PRO A 185 -10.27 -2.11 -1.53
CA PRO A 185 -11.41 -1.25 -1.21
C PRO A 185 -11.08 0.24 -1.24
N GLY A 186 -12.08 1.07 -1.58
CA GLY A 186 -11.89 2.52 -1.63
C GLY A 186 -11.62 3.15 -0.26
N SER A 187 -10.91 4.27 -0.25
CA SER A 187 -10.64 5.05 0.96
C SER A 187 -11.93 5.42 1.68
N VAL A 188 -11.94 5.25 3.00
CA VAL A 188 -12.99 5.71 3.91
C VAL A 188 -14.31 4.97 3.80
N THR A 189 -14.77 4.68 2.60
CA THR A 189 -16.12 4.12 2.34
C THR A 189 -16.11 2.65 1.89
N PHE A 190 -14.93 2.11 1.62
CA PHE A 190 -14.62 0.68 1.43
C PHE A 190 -15.38 -0.02 0.29
N GLU A 191 -15.86 0.70 -0.72
CA GLU A 191 -16.45 0.09 -1.91
C GLU A 191 -15.41 -0.75 -2.67
N MET A 192 -15.84 -1.92 -3.12
CA MET A 192 -15.02 -2.84 -3.92
C MET A 192 -15.18 -2.54 -5.41
N GLN A 193 -14.06 -2.56 -6.13
CA GLN A 193 -14.02 -2.48 -7.59
C GLN A 193 -13.80 -3.86 -8.21
N ASP A 194 -14.36 -4.09 -9.40
CA ASP A 194 -14.00 -5.25 -10.23
C ASP A 194 -12.68 -4.96 -10.97
N VAL A 195 -11.57 -5.06 -10.22
CA VAL A 195 -10.23 -4.74 -10.70
C VAL A 195 -9.85 -5.56 -11.93
N PRO A 196 -10.08 -6.90 -11.99
CA PRO A 196 -9.79 -7.69 -13.19
C PRO A 196 -10.53 -7.20 -14.44
N ALA A 197 -11.82 -6.87 -14.31
CA ALA A 197 -12.61 -6.38 -15.43
C ALA A 197 -12.14 -5.00 -15.93
N ILE A 198 -11.83 -4.08 -15.01
CA ILE A 198 -11.29 -2.76 -15.35
C ILE A 198 -9.93 -2.89 -16.05
N ALA A 199 -9.03 -3.73 -15.51
CA ALA A 199 -7.71 -3.96 -16.10
C ALA A 199 -7.82 -4.53 -17.53
N ALA A 200 -8.69 -5.52 -17.74
CA ALA A 200 -8.91 -6.12 -19.06
C ALA A 200 -9.40 -5.09 -20.08
N ALA A 201 -10.41 -4.27 -19.73
CA ALA A 201 -10.94 -3.22 -20.60
C ALA A 201 -9.85 -2.17 -20.94
N CYS A 202 -8.98 -1.84 -19.99
CA CYS A 202 -7.87 -0.90 -20.24
C CYS A 202 -6.81 -1.51 -21.18
N GLN A 203 -6.47 -2.79 -21.02
CA GLN A 203 -5.52 -3.47 -21.89
C GLN A 203 -5.96 -3.49 -23.37
N GLU A 204 -7.25 -3.69 -23.65
CA GLU A 204 -7.81 -3.64 -25.02
C GLU A 204 -7.60 -2.30 -25.71
N ARG A 205 -7.38 -1.23 -24.96
CA ARG A 205 -7.19 0.14 -25.44
C ARG A 205 -5.79 0.69 -25.22
N ASN A 206 -4.86 -0.13 -24.73
CA ASN A 206 -3.50 0.29 -24.34
C ASN A 206 -3.51 1.47 -23.35
N ILE A 207 -4.45 1.47 -22.40
CA ILE A 207 -4.54 2.43 -21.32
C ILE A 207 -3.85 1.82 -20.12
N VAL A 208 -2.91 2.55 -19.51
CA VAL A 208 -2.14 2.08 -18.36
C VAL A 208 -3.02 2.08 -17.11
N THR A 209 -2.86 1.06 -16.28
CA THR A 209 -3.59 0.91 -15.02
C THR A 209 -2.68 1.08 -13.82
N ALA A 210 -3.16 1.80 -12.81
CA ALA A 210 -2.53 1.90 -11.48
C ALA A 210 -3.57 1.64 -10.39
N ILE A 211 -3.14 1.04 -9.28
CA ILE A 211 -4.00 0.81 -8.12
C ILE A 211 -3.28 1.14 -6.82
N ASP A 212 -3.93 1.83 -5.91
CA ASP A 212 -3.50 1.88 -4.51
C ASP A 212 -3.96 0.60 -3.80
N ASN A 213 -2.99 -0.25 -3.44
CA ASN A 213 -3.20 -1.54 -2.77
C ASN A 213 -2.75 -1.51 -1.30
N THR A 214 -2.65 -0.33 -0.72
CA THR A 214 -2.16 -0.13 0.64
C THR A 214 -3.01 -0.87 1.67
N TRP A 215 -4.36 -0.89 1.49
CA TRP A 215 -5.27 -1.58 2.40
C TRP A 215 -5.01 -3.08 2.45
N ALA A 216 -4.96 -3.73 1.30
CA ALA A 216 -4.87 -5.18 1.21
C ALA A 216 -3.46 -5.72 1.44
N THR A 217 -2.43 -4.93 1.14
CA THR A 217 -1.04 -5.38 1.06
C THR A 217 -0.83 -6.51 0.01
N PRO A 218 0.39 -6.87 -0.34
CA PRO A 218 0.63 -8.03 -1.22
C PRO A 218 0.18 -9.39 -0.65
N LEU A 219 -0.17 -9.43 0.65
CA LEU A 219 -0.68 -10.65 1.28
C LEU A 219 -2.19 -10.82 1.14
N GLY A 220 -2.92 -9.74 0.91
CA GLY A 220 -4.37 -9.78 0.73
C GLY A 220 -4.80 -9.76 -0.72
N PHE A 221 -4.11 -9.00 -1.58
CA PHE A 221 -4.44 -8.90 -2.99
C PHE A 221 -3.19 -8.65 -3.83
N ARG A 222 -3.10 -9.25 -5.01
CA ARG A 222 -1.99 -9.11 -5.95
C ARG A 222 -2.46 -8.60 -7.31
N PRO A 223 -2.63 -7.29 -7.47
CA PRO A 223 -3.20 -6.69 -8.69
C PRO A 223 -2.43 -7.02 -9.97
N ILE A 224 -1.11 -7.22 -9.89
CA ILE A 224 -0.27 -7.61 -11.02
C ILE A 224 -0.76 -8.93 -11.67
N GLU A 225 -1.20 -9.89 -10.88
CA GLU A 225 -1.72 -11.17 -11.38
C GLU A 225 -3.06 -11.00 -12.12
N HIS A 226 -3.75 -9.89 -11.89
CA HIS A 226 -5.01 -9.50 -12.53
C HIS A 226 -4.81 -8.51 -13.68
N GLY A 227 -3.57 -8.31 -14.14
CA GLY A 227 -3.26 -7.51 -15.31
C GLY A 227 -3.08 -6.02 -15.05
N VAL A 228 -3.05 -5.58 -13.79
CA VAL A 228 -2.75 -4.18 -13.43
C VAL A 228 -1.27 -3.88 -13.69
N ASP A 229 -0.98 -2.71 -14.22
CA ASP A 229 0.36 -2.32 -14.65
C ASP A 229 1.23 -1.79 -13.52
N MET A 230 0.66 -0.99 -12.62
CA MET A 230 1.36 -0.40 -11.48
C MET A 230 0.57 -0.59 -10.19
N VAL A 231 1.27 -0.94 -9.11
CA VAL A 231 0.68 -1.03 -7.76
C VAL A 231 1.37 -0.06 -6.83
N VAL A 232 0.60 0.83 -6.22
CA VAL A 232 1.06 1.78 -5.23
C VAL A 232 0.87 1.18 -3.84
N HIS A 233 1.88 1.32 -2.99
CA HIS A 233 1.82 0.98 -1.58
C HIS A 233 2.31 2.14 -0.72
N ALA A 234 1.50 2.61 0.21
CA ALA A 234 1.99 3.38 1.34
C ALA A 234 2.59 2.40 2.37
N LEU A 235 3.89 2.10 2.22
CA LEU A 235 4.60 1.19 3.12
C LEU A 235 4.61 1.69 4.59
N THR A 236 4.33 2.98 4.81
CA THR A 236 4.03 3.63 6.09
C THR A 236 3.00 2.86 6.93
N LYS A 237 2.06 2.16 6.28
CA LYS A 237 0.93 1.49 6.92
C LYS A 237 1.34 0.08 7.41
N TYR A 238 0.61 -0.96 7.00
CA TYR A 238 0.83 -2.34 7.46
C TYR A 238 2.24 -2.87 7.22
N VAL A 239 2.90 -2.48 6.13
CA VAL A 239 4.24 -3.00 5.81
C VAL A 239 5.23 -2.64 6.91
N SER A 240 5.37 -1.37 7.25
CA SER A 240 6.20 -0.93 8.38
C SER A 240 5.54 -1.29 9.72
N GLY A 241 4.27 -0.95 9.90
CA GLY A 241 3.39 -1.42 10.96
C GLY A 241 3.72 -0.97 12.38
N HIS A 242 4.57 0.05 12.55
CA HIS A 242 5.05 0.51 13.86
C HIS A 242 4.90 2.02 14.07
N SER A 243 4.19 2.73 13.18
CA SER A 243 3.88 4.17 13.28
C SER A 243 5.12 5.08 13.42
N ASP A 244 6.26 4.64 12.85
CA ASP A 244 7.58 5.24 13.06
C ASP A 244 8.31 5.65 11.77
N VAL A 245 7.73 5.37 10.58
CA VAL A 245 8.35 5.69 9.29
C VAL A 245 7.34 6.12 8.24
N MET A 246 7.75 7.07 7.41
CA MET A 246 7.05 7.47 6.18
C MET A 246 7.74 6.81 5.00
N LEU A 247 7.00 6.01 4.20
CA LEU A 247 7.58 5.25 3.12
C LEU A 247 6.51 4.89 2.08
N GLY A 248 6.89 4.88 0.80
CA GLY A 248 6.04 4.46 -0.31
C GLY A 248 6.77 3.56 -1.28
N ALA A 249 6.03 2.87 -2.13
CA ALA A 249 6.57 2.12 -3.25
C ALA A 249 5.59 2.11 -4.43
N VAL A 250 6.14 2.04 -5.64
CA VAL A 250 5.41 1.67 -6.86
C VAL A 250 6.02 0.40 -7.38
N THR A 251 5.24 -0.67 -7.49
CA THR A 251 5.64 -1.89 -8.21
C THR A 251 5.12 -1.86 -9.63
N ALA A 252 5.86 -2.45 -10.56
CA ALA A 252 5.55 -2.41 -11.98
C ALA A 252 5.53 -3.81 -12.59
N ARG A 253 4.51 -4.08 -13.42
CA ARG A 253 4.28 -5.38 -14.07
C ARG A 253 5.37 -5.72 -15.09
N THR A 254 5.84 -4.75 -15.85
CA THR A 254 6.83 -4.94 -16.89
C THR A 254 8.06 -4.07 -16.66
N ARG A 255 9.16 -4.42 -17.33
CA ARG A 255 10.39 -3.64 -17.30
C ARG A 255 10.18 -2.23 -17.85
N GLU A 256 9.45 -2.09 -18.95
CA GLU A 256 9.20 -0.78 -19.57
C GLU A 256 8.45 0.17 -18.62
N ILE A 257 7.44 -0.34 -17.91
CA ILE A 257 6.70 0.46 -16.92
C ILE A 257 7.62 0.83 -15.75
N TRP A 258 8.42 -0.12 -15.28
CA TRP A 258 9.39 0.13 -14.22
C TRP A 258 10.38 1.22 -14.59
N ASP A 259 10.96 1.17 -15.81
CA ASP A 259 11.90 2.17 -16.29
C ASP A 259 11.29 3.58 -16.28
N ARG A 260 10.06 3.74 -16.74
CA ARG A 260 9.36 5.04 -16.72
C ARG A 260 9.14 5.55 -15.30
N VAL A 261 8.68 4.69 -14.39
CA VAL A 261 8.49 5.03 -12.97
C VAL A 261 9.82 5.41 -12.33
N LYS A 262 10.88 4.62 -12.58
CA LYS A 262 12.23 4.88 -12.01
C LYS A 262 12.83 6.19 -12.52
N ILE A 263 12.77 6.43 -13.82
CA ILE A 263 13.27 7.68 -14.43
C ILE A 263 12.50 8.88 -13.85
N THR A 264 11.18 8.82 -13.79
CA THR A 264 10.37 9.89 -13.21
C THR A 264 10.75 10.18 -11.75
N ALA A 265 10.96 9.14 -10.94
CA ALA A 265 11.40 9.31 -9.56
C ALA A 265 12.78 9.98 -9.46
N VAL A 266 13.72 9.58 -10.34
CA VAL A 266 15.07 10.16 -10.41
C VAL A 266 15.02 11.63 -10.86
N ASP A 267 14.26 11.94 -11.90
CA ASP A 267 14.11 13.31 -12.44
C ASP A 267 13.48 14.28 -11.41
N LEU A 268 12.60 13.76 -10.55
CA LEU A 268 12.02 14.52 -9.44
C LEU A 268 12.91 14.57 -8.19
N GLY A 269 14.05 13.85 -8.19
CA GLY A 269 15.01 13.85 -7.09
C GLY A 269 14.56 13.01 -5.88
N HIS A 270 13.64 12.06 -6.06
CA HIS A 270 13.21 11.18 -4.99
C HIS A 270 14.31 10.22 -4.54
N GLY A 271 14.50 10.07 -3.23
CA GLY A 271 15.48 9.18 -2.64
C GLY A 271 15.10 8.78 -1.22
N VAL A 272 15.07 7.48 -0.96
CA VAL A 272 14.69 6.93 0.35
C VAL A 272 15.91 6.73 1.23
N SER A 273 15.81 7.14 2.49
CA SER A 273 16.83 6.87 3.50
C SER A 273 17.03 5.36 3.69
N PRO A 274 18.28 4.86 3.72
CA PRO A 274 18.55 3.47 4.05
C PRO A 274 18.02 3.06 5.43
N ASP A 275 17.92 3.97 6.39
CA ASP A 275 17.35 3.71 7.70
C ASP A 275 15.84 3.42 7.60
N ASP A 276 15.11 4.23 6.84
CA ASP A 276 13.66 4.04 6.61
C ASP A 276 13.40 2.74 5.83
N ALA A 277 14.21 2.48 4.81
CA ALA A 277 14.13 1.21 4.06
C ALA A 277 14.38 -0.01 4.98
N TRP A 278 15.33 0.10 5.92
CA TRP A 278 15.60 -0.96 6.89
C TRP A 278 14.42 -1.17 7.85
N LEU A 279 13.76 -0.09 8.31
CA LEU A 279 12.54 -0.18 9.13
C LEU A 279 11.41 -0.88 8.35
N GLY A 280 11.24 -0.56 7.07
CA GLY A 280 10.32 -1.27 6.18
C GLY A 280 10.62 -2.76 6.07
N LEU A 281 11.88 -3.15 5.86
CA LEU A 281 12.33 -4.54 5.86
C LEU A 281 12.05 -5.25 7.19
N ARG A 282 12.32 -4.56 8.31
CA ARG A 282 12.03 -5.09 9.65
C ARG A 282 10.54 -5.33 9.85
N GLY A 283 9.70 -4.37 9.41
CA GLY A 283 8.24 -4.49 9.46
C GLY A 283 7.71 -5.68 8.65
N LEU A 284 8.27 -5.94 7.47
CA LEU A 284 7.90 -7.10 6.64
C LEU A 284 7.99 -8.43 7.39
N ARG A 285 8.97 -8.60 8.28
CA ARG A 285 9.17 -9.87 9.02
C ARG A 285 7.94 -10.28 9.84
N THR A 286 7.19 -9.31 10.33
CA THR A 286 6.01 -9.53 11.18
C THR A 286 4.70 -9.15 10.51
N LEU A 287 4.71 -8.79 9.22
CA LEU A 287 3.51 -8.34 8.49
C LEU A 287 2.38 -9.36 8.61
N ALA A 288 2.64 -10.65 8.32
CA ALA A 288 1.61 -11.68 8.34
C ALA A 288 0.97 -11.87 9.73
N VAL A 289 1.77 -11.96 10.78
CA VAL A 289 1.25 -12.19 12.15
C VAL A 289 0.50 -10.97 12.68
N ARG A 290 0.92 -9.73 12.29
CA ARG A 290 0.20 -8.51 12.66
C ARG A 290 -1.15 -8.44 11.92
N LEU A 291 -1.16 -8.69 10.64
CA LEU A 291 -2.41 -8.74 9.85
C LEU A 291 -3.37 -9.82 10.39
N ASP A 292 -2.88 -11.01 10.75
CA ASP A 292 -3.72 -12.07 11.33
C ASP A 292 -4.40 -11.61 12.63
N ALA A 293 -3.68 -10.93 13.50
CA ALA A 293 -4.22 -10.40 14.74
C ALA A 293 -5.23 -9.27 14.49
N GLN A 294 -4.85 -8.30 13.66
CA GLN A 294 -5.67 -7.12 13.35
C GLN A 294 -6.96 -7.49 12.62
N GLU A 295 -6.90 -8.34 11.59
CA GLU A 295 -8.08 -8.81 10.86
C GLU A 295 -9.06 -9.56 11.78
N ARG A 296 -8.55 -10.52 12.59
CA ARG A 296 -9.37 -11.27 13.53
C ARG A 296 -10.10 -10.34 14.51
N SER A 297 -9.38 -9.39 15.10
CA SER A 297 -9.94 -8.42 16.03
C SER A 297 -10.93 -7.49 15.34
N ALA A 298 -10.61 -7.00 14.13
CA ALA A 298 -11.49 -6.14 13.35
C ALA A 298 -12.81 -6.82 12.97
N LEU A 299 -12.77 -8.08 12.52
CA LEU A 299 -13.98 -8.83 12.18
C LEU A 299 -14.84 -9.12 13.43
N GLN A 300 -14.23 -9.37 14.58
CA GLN A 300 -14.96 -9.53 15.83
C GLN A 300 -15.66 -8.22 16.22
N LEU A 301 -14.96 -7.09 16.18
CA LEU A 301 -15.51 -5.75 16.45
C LEU A 301 -16.59 -5.36 15.43
N ALA A 302 -16.37 -5.61 14.16
CA ALA A 302 -17.30 -5.31 13.09
C ALA A 302 -18.65 -6.04 13.29
N ARG A 303 -18.60 -7.36 13.58
CA ARG A 303 -19.81 -8.17 13.88
C ARG A 303 -20.50 -7.72 15.18
N TRP A 304 -19.74 -7.35 16.19
CA TRP A 304 -20.30 -6.81 17.43
C TRP A 304 -21.00 -5.47 17.16
N LEU A 305 -20.38 -4.57 16.40
CA LEU A 305 -20.95 -3.27 16.02
C LEU A 305 -22.22 -3.40 15.17
N GLN A 306 -22.35 -4.41 14.29
CA GLN A 306 -23.57 -4.66 13.52
C GLN A 306 -24.81 -4.90 14.41
N ASN A 307 -24.61 -5.34 15.66
CA ASN A 307 -25.71 -5.59 16.61
C ASN A 307 -25.97 -4.43 17.58
N ARG A 308 -25.30 -3.28 17.38
CA ARG A 308 -25.48 -2.10 18.23
C ARG A 308 -26.58 -1.18 17.69
N PRO A 309 -27.52 -0.71 18.54
CA PRO A 309 -28.62 0.17 18.10
C PRO A 309 -28.14 1.56 17.63
N GLU A 310 -26.94 2.01 18.03
CA GLU A 310 -26.36 3.26 17.61
C GLU A 310 -25.76 3.18 16.20
N VAL A 311 -25.52 1.95 15.70
CA VAL A 311 -24.85 1.68 14.44
C VAL A 311 -25.87 1.45 13.34
N LYS A 312 -25.81 2.27 12.30
CA LYS A 312 -26.64 2.15 11.10
C LYS A 312 -26.08 1.09 10.15
N ARG A 313 -24.75 1.06 9.97
CA ARG A 313 -24.07 0.14 9.05
C ARG A 313 -22.58 0.02 9.37
N VAL A 314 -22.01 -1.15 9.13
CA VAL A 314 -20.58 -1.41 9.14
C VAL A 314 -20.09 -1.60 7.71
N LEU A 315 -18.98 -0.97 7.36
CA LEU A 315 -18.38 -0.99 6.03
C LEU A 315 -17.09 -1.82 6.09
N HIS A 316 -17.20 -3.10 5.81
CA HIS A 316 -16.06 -4.02 5.75
C HIS A 316 -16.34 -5.11 4.72
N PRO A 317 -15.58 -5.18 3.61
CA PRO A 317 -15.90 -6.07 2.49
C PRO A 317 -15.86 -7.57 2.82
N ALA A 318 -15.18 -7.97 3.90
CA ALA A 318 -15.19 -9.36 4.36
C ALA A 318 -16.49 -9.76 5.10
N LEU A 319 -17.39 -8.83 5.40
CA LEU A 319 -18.71 -9.15 5.96
C LEU A 319 -19.67 -9.57 4.85
N PRO A 320 -20.46 -10.64 5.04
CA PRO A 320 -21.41 -11.12 4.02
C PRO A 320 -22.47 -10.08 3.60
N GLU A 321 -22.79 -9.14 4.47
CA GLU A 321 -23.77 -8.08 4.23
C GLU A 321 -23.21 -6.89 3.46
N ASP A 322 -21.89 -6.84 3.24
CA ASP A 322 -21.25 -5.78 2.45
C ASP A 322 -21.57 -5.95 0.96
N PRO A 323 -21.99 -4.89 0.27
CA PRO A 323 -22.29 -4.98 -1.17
C PRO A 323 -21.11 -5.47 -2.04
N GLY A 324 -19.89 -5.29 -1.58
CA GLY A 324 -18.66 -5.73 -2.27
C GLY A 324 -18.19 -7.14 -1.88
N HIS A 325 -18.95 -7.85 -1.01
CA HIS A 325 -18.48 -9.13 -0.44
C HIS A 325 -18.13 -10.19 -1.50
N GLU A 326 -18.94 -10.35 -2.53
CA GLU A 326 -18.67 -11.36 -3.55
C GLU A 326 -17.40 -11.07 -4.37
N ILE A 327 -17.11 -9.79 -4.65
CA ILE A 327 -15.84 -9.38 -5.27
C ILE A 327 -14.68 -9.62 -4.30
N PHE A 328 -14.84 -9.23 -3.04
CA PHE A 328 -13.83 -9.48 -2.02
C PHE A 328 -13.49 -10.96 -1.91
N LYS A 329 -14.49 -11.82 -1.81
CA LYS A 329 -14.34 -13.27 -1.71
C LYS A 329 -13.70 -13.89 -2.96
N ARG A 330 -13.97 -13.33 -4.15
CA ARG A 330 -13.40 -13.79 -5.41
C ARG A 330 -11.91 -13.47 -5.54
N ASP A 331 -11.52 -12.23 -5.16
CA ASP A 331 -10.23 -11.65 -5.53
C ASP A 331 -9.23 -11.54 -4.37
N PHE A 332 -9.71 -11.51 -3.11
CA PHE A 332 -8.86 -11.22 -1.96
C PHE A 332 -8.65 -12.46 -1.07
N ASP A 333 -7.40 -12.69 -0.69
CA ASP A 333 -7.03 -13.80 0.20
C ASP A 333 -7.42 -13.52 1.67
N ARG A 334 -7.60 -12.23 2.05
CA ARG A 334 -7.84 -11.81 3.42
C ARG A 334 -8.31 -10.37 3.55
N GLY A 335 -8.90 -10.04 4.72
CA GLY A 335 -9.17 -8.68 5.15
C GLY A 335 -8.03 -8.06 5.98
N THR A 336 -8.30 -6.90 6.56
CA THR A 336 -7.35 -6.15 7.39
C THR A 336 -8.03 -5.55 8.64
N GLY A 337 -7.25 -4.79 9.42
CA GLY A 337 -7.72 -4.11 10.63
C GLY A 337 -8.46 -2.79 10.38
N LEU A 338 -8.62 -2.34 9.13
CA LEU A 338 -9.20 -1.04 8.81
C LEU A 338 -10.58 -1.18 8.20
N PHE A 339 -11.58 -0.52 8.80
CA PHE A 339 -12.97 -0.54 8.33
C PHE A 339 -13.74 0.73 8.71
N GLY A 340 -14.96 0.89 8.20
CA GLY A 340 -15.84 2.00 8.47
C GLY A 340 -17.06 1.62 9.30
N VAL A 341 -17.56 2.57 10.08
CA VAL A 341 -18.80 2.45 10.83
C VAL A 341 -19.65 3.69 10.61
N VAL A 342 -20.86 3.52 10.14
CA VAL A 342 -21.85 4.59 10.03
C VAL A 342 -22.76 4.52 11.25
N LEU A 343 -22.69 5.52 12.11
CA LEU A 343 -23.65 5.71 13.21
C LEU A 343 -24.92 6.37 12.67
N HIS A 344 -26.04 6.19 13.37
CA HIS A 344 -27.17 7.09 13.19
C HIS A 344 -26.74 8.56 13.40
N PRO A 345 -27.47 9.57 12.90
CA PRO A 345 -27.06 10.96 13.04
C PRO A 345 -26.79 11.35 14.51
N VAL A 346 -25.58 11.86 14.76
CA VAL A 346 -25.11 12.20 16.10
C VAL A 346 -24.77 13.68 16.16
N LYS A 347 -25.21 14.36 17.24
CA LYS A 347 -24.82 15.75 17.51
C LYS A 347 -23.31 15.82 17.79
N ARG A 348 -22.63 16.87 17.28
CA ARG A 348 -21.20 17.08 17.47
C ARG A 348 -20.73 16.94 18.92
N GLN A 349 -21.51 17.46 19.89
CA GLN A 349 -21.15 17.36 21.31
C GLN A 349 -21.19 15.93 21.85
N ALA A 350 -22.16 15.12 21.42
CA ALA A 350 -22.27 13.72 21.80
C ALA A 350 -21.09 12.91 21.17
N LEU A 351 -20.78 13.17 19.90
CA LEU A 351 -19.63 12.57 19.25
C LEU A 351 -18.31 12.94 19.96
N ALA A 352 -18.14 14.21 20.38
CA ALA A 352 -16.98 14.64 21.14
C ALA A 352 -16.85 13.88 22.46
N ARG A 353 -17.96 13.75 23.25
CA ARG A 353 -17.94 12.96 24.50
C ARG A 353 -17.56 11.50 24.25
N MET A 354 -18.04 10.91 23.15
CA MET A 354 -17.65 9.56 22.77
C MET A 354 -16.15 9.46 22.54
N LEU A 355 -15.62 10.24 21.61
CA LEU A 355 -14.24 10.13 21.14
C LEU A 355 -13.21 10.59 22.17
N GLU A 356 -13.48 11.68 22.90
CA GLU A 356 -12.57 12.23 23.93
C GLU A 356 -12.51 11.37 25.20
N GLY A 357 -13.52 10.51 25.41
CA GLY A 357 -13.60 9.61 26.55
C GLY A 357 -13.06 8.20 26.29
N MET A 358 -12.51 7.91 25.10
CA MET A 358 -11.94 6.60 24.78
C MET A 358 -10.63 6.36 25.54
N THR A 359 -10.37 5.11 25.89
CA THR A 359 -9.17 4.70 26.64
C THR A 359 -8.09 4.11 25.70
N TYR A 360 -8.50 3.24 24.81
CA TYR A 360 -7.58 2.55 23.90
C TYR A 360 -7.61 3.12 22.48
N PHE A 361 -8.82 3.47 22.00
CA PHE A 361 -8.93 4.15 20.71
C PHE A 361 -8.56 5.62 20.84
N GLN A 362 -7.59 6.06 20.05
CA GLN A 362 -7.17 7.44 20.00
C GLN A 362 -7.55 8.11 18.68
N MET A 363 -7.73 9.43 18.70
CA MET A 363 -7.94 10.20 17.48
C MET A 363 -6.57 10.50 16.84
N GLY A 364 -6.33 9.97 15.66
CA GLY A 364 -5.08 10.16 14.93
C GLY A 364 -5.23 9.88 13.45
N TYR A 365 -4.40 10.57 12.64
CA TYR A 365 -4.26 10.21 11.24
C TYR A 365 -3.37 8.97 11.08
N SER A 366 -3.34 8.43 9.85
CA SER A 366 -2.73 7.15 9.53
C SER A 366 -3.52 5.95 10.07
N TRP A 367 -2.96 4.76 9.96
CA TRP A 367 -3.53 3.47 10.36
C TRP A 367 -2.54 2.34 10.08
N GLY A 368 -2.85 1.13 10.55
CA GLY A 368 -2.04 -0.07 10.25
C GLY A 368 -0.83 -0.25 11.17
N GLY A 369 -0.69 0.59 12.19
CA GLY A 369 0.27 0.45 13.29
C GLY A 369 -0.18 -0.56 14.33
N PHE A 370 0.47 -0.53 15.49
CA PHE A 370 0.16 -1.40 16.63
C PHE A 370 -0.95 -0.82 17.53
N GLU A 371 -1.23 0.47 17.41
CA GLU A 371 -2.24 1.22 18.15
C GLU A 371 -3.59 1.23 17.43
N SER A 372 -4.69 1.26 18.20
CA SER A 372 -6.05 1.42 17.68
C SER A 372 -6.43 2.90 17.55
N LEU A 373 -7.01 3.26 16.39
CA LEU A 373 -7.40 4.63 16.09
C LEU A 373 -8.88 4.69 15.67
N LEU A 374 -9.56 5.75 16.10
CA LEU A 374 -10.96 6.02 15.79
C LEU A 374 -11.16 7.50 15.45
N ILE A 375 -11.53 7.81 14.22
CA ILE A 375 -11.73 9.21 13.78
C ILE A 375 -13.00 9.38 12.96
N PRO A 376 -13.68 10.54 13.07
CA PRO A 376 -14.79 10.88 12.18
C PRO A 376 -14.28 11.17 10.77
N GLN A 377 -15.10 10.85 9.77
CA GLN A 377 -14.83 11.06 8.35
C GLN A 377 -15.99 11.81 7.69
N HIS A 378 -15.65 12.60 6.68
CA HIS A 378 -16.60 13.42 5.94
C HIS A 378 -16.45 13.22 4.42
N PRO A 379 -16.85 12.07 3.86
CA PRO A 379 -16.68 11.79 2.42
C PRO A 379 -17.55 12.67 1.51
N LEU A 380 -18.54 13.35 2.08
CA LEU A 380 -19.55 14.12 1.36
C LEU A 380 -19.02 15.28 0.51
N THR A 381 -17.92 15.89 0.91
CA THR A 381 -17.44 17.15 0.30
C THR A 381 -16.49 16.90 -0.88
N GLU A 382 -16.04 15.68 -1.09
CA GLU A 382 -14.97 15.37 -2.03
C GLU A 382 -15.44 14.57 -3.24
N ARG A 383 -16.54 13.82 -3.13
CA ARG A 383 -17.03 12.96 -4.22
C ARG A 383 -17.78 13.74 -5.29
N SER A 384 -17.54 13.41 -6.55
CA SER A 384 -18.15 14.06 -7.71
C SER A 384 -18.94 13.12 -8.62
N ALA A 385 -18.54 11.86 -8.75
CA ALA A 385 -19.24 10.87 -9.58
C ALA A 385 -20.29 10.09 -8.79
N THR A 386 -20.06 9.85 -7.51
CA THR A 386 -20.97 9.09 -6.63
C THR A 386 -21.16 9.82 -5.31
N PRO A 387 -22.19 10.68 -5.17
CA PRO A 387 -22.46 11.34 -3.91
C PRO A 387 -22.64 10.35 -2.76
N TRP A 388 -22.04 10.66 -1.62
CA TRP A 388 -22.28 9.92 -0.39
C TRP A 388 -23.60 10.40 0.24
N ASN A 389 -24.65 9.61 0.12
CA ASN A 389 -26.01 9.99 0.52
C ASN A 389 -26.40 9.51 1.94
N GLU A 390 -25.44 9.09 2.75
CA GLU A 390 -25.72 8.69 4.13
C GLU A 390 -25.86 9.92 5.03
N ASP A 391 -26.94 9.98 5.79
CA ASP A 391 -27.21 11.02 6.78
C ASP A 391 -26.52 10.78 8.13
N GLY A 392 -25.87 9.62 8.28
CA GLY A 392 -25.19 9.19 9.49
C GLY A 392 -23.79 9.78 9.67
N THR A 393 -23.24 9.59 10.87
CA THR A 393 -21.86 9.95 11.18
C THR A 393 -20.94 8.80 10.83
N LEU A 394 -20.05 8.99 9.85
CA LEU A 394 -19.06 7.99 9.46
C LEU A 394 -17.83 8.06 10.37
N LEU A 395 -17.45 6.93 10.93
CA LEU A 395 -16.20 6.74 11.67
C LEU A 395 -15.29 5.78 10.90
N ARG A 396 -14.00 6.07 10.86
CA ARG A 396 -12.96 5.14 10.42
C ARG A 396 -12.34 4.48 11.64
N VAL A 397 -12.38 3.16 11.68
CA VAL A 397 -11.80 2.32 12.73
C VAL A 397 -10.54 1.67 12.19
N SER A 398 -9.42 1.88 12.86
CA SER A 398 -8.17 1.13 12.64
C SER A 398 -7.88 0.34 13.89
N VAL A 399 -7.86 -0.98 13.76
CA VAL A 399 -7.61 -1.89 14.88
C VAL A 399 -6.12 -2.19 14.98
N GLY A 400 -5.57 -1.96 16.16
CA GLY A 400 -4.18 -2.27 16.51
C GLY A 400 -3.98 -3.70 17.00
N LEU A 401 -3.10 -3.87 17.98
CA LEU A 401 -2.71 -5.16 18.54
C LEU A 401 -3.16 -5.36 20.00
N GLU A 402 -3.99 -4.46 20.50
CA GLU A 402 -4.56 -4.55 21.85
C GLU A 402 -5.51 -5.76 21.96
N ALA A 403 -5.76 -6.23 23.19
CA ALA A 403 -6.71 -7.28 23.44
C ALA A 403 -8.11 -6.87 22.97
N VAL A 404 -8.74 -7.68 22.11
CA VAL A 404 -10.03 -7.33 21.48
C VAL A 404 -11.15 -7.08 22.48
N ASP A 405 -11.15 -7.78 23.62
CA ASP A 405 -12.14 -7.58 24.67
C ASP A 405 -12.04 -6.17 25.30
N HIS A 406 -10.84 -5.64 25.44
CA HIS A 406 -10.64 -4.25 25.88
C HIS A 406 -11.14 -3.26 24.84
N LEU A 407 -10.93 -3.52 23.55
CA LEU A 407 -11.44 -2.68 22.47
C LEU A 407 -12.97 -2.69 22.40
N VAL A 408 -13.61 -3.85 22.62
CA VAL A 408 -15.07 -3.98 22.73
C VAL A 408 -15.60 -3.15 23.89
N GLN A 409 -14.98 -3.25 25.07
CA GLN A 409 -15.38 -2.49 26.26
C GLN A 409 -15.23 -0.99 26.06
N ASP A 410 -14.16 -0.56 25.43
CA ASP A 410 -13.89 0.86 25.14
C ASP A 410 -14.93 1.44 24.15
N LEU A 411 -15.23 0.71 23.06
CA LEU A 411 -16.28 1.08 22.12
C LEU A 411 -17.66 1.09 22.78
N ALA A 412 -18.00 0.10 23.63
CA ALA A 412 -19.26 0.06 24.35
C ALA A 412 -19.43 1.29 25.23
N SER A 413 -18.43 1.60 26.06
CA SER A 413 -18.41 2.80 26.89
C SER A 413 -18.47 4.09 26.07
N GLY A 414 -17.86 4.10 24.89
CA GLY A 414 -17.92 5.21 23.94
C GLY A 414 -19.34 5.43 23.41
N LEU A 415 -19.98 4.37 22.93
CA LEU A 415 -21.34 4.41 22.39
C LEU A 415 -22.38 4.83 23.46
N ASP A 416 -22.22 4.33 24.70
CA ASP A 416 -23.10 4.71 25.82
C ASP A 416 -23.09 6.23 26.08
N ARG A 417 -21.96 6.92 25.84
CA ARG A 417 -21.82 8.39 25.96
C ARG A 417 -22.58 9.17 24.87
N LEU A 418 -23.05 8.52 23.80
CA LEU A 418 -23.86 9.18 22.78
C LEU A 418 -25.27 9.54 23.28
N ALA A 419 -25.82 8.79 24.22
CA ALA A 419 -27.15 8.96 24.74
C ALA A 419 -27.28 10.06 25.81
N GLY A 420 -26.16 10.56 26.37
CA GLY A 420 -26.09 11.50 27.50
C GLY A 420 -26.13 13.00 27.14
#